data_0b61c98c14fdad3fa4b098bc5c25bb2c
#
_entry.id   0b61c98c14fdad3fa4b098bc5c25bb2c
#
_cell.length_a   1.000
_cell.length_b   1.000
_cell.length_c   1.000
_cell.angle_alpha   90.00
_cell.angle_beta   90.00
_cell.angle_gamma   90.00
#
_symmetry.space_group_name_H-M   'P 1'
#
loop_
_entity.id
_entity.type
_entity.pdbx_description
1 polymer ?
#
loop_
_entity_poly.entity_id
_entity_poly.type
_entity_poly.pdbx_seq_one_letter_code
_entity_poly.pdbx_strand_id
1 'polypeptide(L)'
;MIDWEKTPIILPAEGLSRSRGEKWFADKGIRPYIYAQVSGNEAIIAMVSMGCGLGIVPLLVLEKSSLKDGVEVVELSPQLTPFTVGVCTLAKNKRNPVVQSFWDIVEKEMADSFHTP
;
A
#
# COMPACT_ATOMS: atom_id res chain seq x y z
N MET A 1 2.54 22.89 -4.46
CA MET A 1 3.72 22.00 -4.61
C MET A 1 4.25 21.62 -3.23
N ILE A 2 4.58 20.36 -3.06
CA ILE A 2 5.05 19.85 -1.77
C ILE A 2 6.52 20.26 -1.57
N ASP A 3 6.80 20.86 -0.43
CA ASP A 3 8.17 21.14 0.00
C ASP A 3 8.70 19.91 0.76
N TRP A 4 9.41 19.05 0.05
CA TRP A 4 9.88 17.77 0.59
C TRP A 4 10.91 17.92 1.70
N GLU A 5 11.62 19.03 1.79
CA GLU A 5 12.57 19.28 2.86
C GLU A 5 11.88 19.55 4.19
N LYS A 6 10.68 20.08 4.15
CA LYS A 6 9.91 20.50 5.33
C LYS A 6 8.72 19.61 5.64
N THR A 7 8.35 18.74 4.72
CA THR A 7 7.17 17.89 4.90
C THR A 7 7.58 16.56 5.55
N PRO A 8 7.10 16.27 6.76
CA PRO A 8 7.40 14.99 7.41
C PRO A 8 6.80 13.83 6.63
N ILE A 9 7.56 12.77 6.47
CA ILE A 9 7.14 11.55 5.77
C ILE A 9 7.09 10.41 6.76
N ILE A 10 6.00 9.66 6.74
CA ILE A 10 5.84 8.44 7.51
C ILE A 10 5.97 7.29 6.54
N LEU A 11 7.10 6.57 6.62
CA LEU A 11 7.39 5.45 5.73
C LEU A 11 6.98 4.14 6.36
N PRO A 12 6.54 3.17 5.54
CA PRO A 12 6.47 1.79 5.98
C PRO A 12 7.86 1.32 6.44
N ALA A 13 7.92 0.51 7.49
CA ALA A 13 9.19 -0.02 7.98
C ALA A 13 9.84 -0.96 6.98
N GLU A 14 9.03 -1.65 6.17
CA GLU A 14 9.49 -2.61 5.17
C GLU A 14 8.43 -2.83 4.11
N GLY A 15 8.74 -3.65 3.10
CA GLY A 15 7.80 -4.10 2.11
C GLY A 15 7.79 -3.29 0.82
N LEU A 16 6.84 -3.61 -0.06
CA LEU A 16 6.76 -3.02 -1.40
C LEU A 16 6.45 -1.52 -1.37
N SER A 17 5.57 -1.08 -0.48
CA SER A 17 5.25 0.34 -0.37
C SER A 17 6.48 1.16 -0.02
N ARG A 18 7.33 0.62 0.88
CA ARG A 18 8.60 1.27 1.22
C ARG A 18 9.53 1.33 0.01
N SER A 19 9.71 0.22 -0.67
CA SER A 19 10.59 0.15 -1.84
C SER A 19 10.12 1.08 -2.95
N ARG A 20 8.83 1.15 -3.21
CA ARG A 20 8.25 2.05 -4.21
C ARG A 20 8.49 3.51 -3.84
N GLY A 21 8.30 3.86 -2.57
CA GLY A 21 8.52 5.21 -2.08
C GLY A 21 9.98 5.62 -2.16
N GLU A 22 10.89 4.77 -1.70
CA GLU A 22 12.32 5.04 -1.78
C GLU A 22 12.79 5.24 -3.21
N LYS A 23 12.33 4.39 -4.13
CA LYS A 23 12.67 4.52 -5.54
C LYS A 23 12.15 5.82 -6.12
N TRP A 24 10.92 6.20 -5.79
CA TRP A 24 10.33 7.45 -6.27
C TRP A 24 11.16 8.66 -5.85
N PHE A 25 11.54 8.73 -4.57
CA PHE A 25 12.38 9.82 -4.07
C PHE A 25 13.77 9.80 -4.72
N ALA A 26 14.37 8.63 -4.87
CA ALA A 26 15.69 8.50 -5.51
C ALA A 26 15.65 8.96 -6.96
N ASP A 27 14.63 8.55 -7.71
CA ASP A 27 14.48 8.94 -9.12
C ASP A 27 14.26 10.45 -9.29
N LYS A 28 13.67 11.09 -8.30
CA LYS A 28 13.47 12.54 -8.28
C LYS A 28 14.65 13.33 -7.70
N GLY A 29 15.65 12.62 -7.15
CA GLY A 29 16.77 13.26 -6.48
C GLY A 29 16.37 13.97 -5.18
N ILE A 30 15.33 13.52 -4.54
CA ILE A 30 14.80 14.12 -3.32
C ILE A 30 15.25 13.31 -2.10
N ARG A 31 15.74 14.01 -1.08
CA ARG A 31 15.95 13.43 0.25
C ARG A 31 14.73 13.70 1.11
N PRO A 32 13.91 12.71 1.38
CA PRO A 32 12.70 12.95 2.17
C PRO A 32 13.06 13.19 3.64
N TYR A 33 12.28 14.05 4.30
CA TYR A 33 12.36 14.21 5.73
C TYR A 33 11.55 13.06 6.36
N ILE A 34 12.24 12.01 6.77
CA ILE A 34 11.59 10.84 7.37
C ILE A 34 11.32 11.13 8.85
N TYR A 35 10.06 11.35 9.18
CA TYR A 35 9.62 11.59 10.54
C TYR A 35 9.51 10.29 11.34
N ALA A 36 8.98 9.24 10.72
CA ALA A 36 8.77 7.96 11.36
C ALA A 36 8.81 6.81 10.35
N GLN A 37 9.18 5.64 10.84
CA GLN A 37 9.10 4.39 10.09
C GLN A 37 8.20 3.47 10.91
N VAL A 38 7.11 3.03 10.31
CA VAL A 38 6.02 2.38 11.04
C VAL A 38 5.65 1.07 10.37
N SER A 39 5.49 0.04 11.18
CA SER A 39 4.95 -1.25 10.71
C SER A 39 3.43 -1.22 10.75
N GLY A 40 2.82 -1.57 9.63
CA GLY A 40 1.37 -1.64 9.53
C GLY A 40 0.75 -0.41 8.90
N ASN A 41 -0.04 -0.66 7.86
CA ASN A 41 -0.66 0.41 7.07
C ASN A 41 -1.68 1.21 7.90
N GLU A 42 -2.44 0.56 8.76
CA GLU A 42 -3.42 1.27 9.59
C GLU A 42 -2.75 2.24 10.57
N ALA A 43 -1.60 1.88 11.11
CA ALA A 43 -0.84 2.78 11.98
C ALA A 43 -0.36 4.01 11.20
N ILE A 44 0.07 3.83 9.95
CA ILE A 44 0.47 4.94 9.10
C ILE A 44 -0.73 5.86 8.84
N ILE A 45 -1.87 5.31 8.47
CA ILE A 45 -3.09 6.08 8.22
C ILE A 45 -3.50 6.86 9.47
N ALA A 46 -3.43 6.21 10.64
CA ALA A 46 -3.75 6.87 11.90
C ALA A 46 -2.85 8.07 12.16
N MET A 47 -1.55 7.94 11.95
CA MET A 47 -0.60 9.04 12.14
C MET A 47 -0.86 10.18 11.15
N VAL A 48 -1.17 9.86 9.90
CA VAL A 48 -1.53 10.87 8.90
C VAL A 48 -2.80 11.61 9.32
N SER A 49 -3.80 10.87 9.79
CA SER A 49 -5.07 11.48 10.25
C SER A 49 -4.89 12.42 11.43
N MET A 50 -3.85 12.20 12.23
CA MET A 50 -3.49 13.08 13.34
C MET A 50 -2.63 14.27 12.93
N GLY A 51 -2.31 14.40 11.66
CA GLY A 51 -1.52 15.51 11.15
C GLY A 51 -0.01 15.33 11.29
N CYS A 52 0.48 14.10 11.46
CA CYS A 52 1.91 13.85 11.64
C CYS A 52 2.73 14.02 10.35
N GLY A 53 2.10 13.96 9.19
CA GLY A 53 2.80 14.12 7.91
C GLY A 53 2.10 13.38 6.77
N LEU A 54 2.86 13.15 5.70
CA LEU A 54 2.42 12.34 4.56
C LEU A 54 2.79 10.88 4.79
N GLY A 55 1.91 9.97 4.43
CA GLY A 55 2.17 8.53 4.53
C GLY A 55 2.12 7.86 3.18
N ILE A 56 2.74 6.72 3.06
CA ILE A 56 2.69 5.88 1.86
C ILE A 56 2.01 4.57 2.24
N VAL A 57 0.86 4.33 1.65
CA VAL A 57 0.09 3.10 1.87
C VAL A 57 -0.54 2.66 0.56
N PRO A 58 -0.86 1.36 0.41
CA PRO A 58 -1.63 0.93 -0.74
C PRO A 58 -3.03 1.56 -0.73
N LEU A 59 -3.47 2.03 -1.90
CA LEU A 59 -4.79 2.67 -2.02
C LEU A 59 -5.91 1.75 -1.55
N LEU A 60 -5.80 0.46 -1.85
CA LEU A 60 -6.80 -0.52 -1.43
C LEU A 60 -6.98 -0.54 0.09
N VAL A 61 -5.88 -0.45 0.83
CA VAL A 61 -5.93 -0.41 2.30
C VAL A 61 -6.62 0.86 2.77
N LEU A 62 -6.27 1.99 2.15
CA LEU A 62 -6.89 3.27 2.50
C LEU A 62 -8.40 3.25 2.27
N GLU A 63 -8.84 2.73 1.12
CA GLU A 63 -10.26 2.65 0.78
C GLU A 63 -11.07 1.83 1.77
N LYS A 64 -10.44 0.83 2.40
CA LYS A 64 -11.09 -0.04 3.38
C LYS A 64 -10.90 0.41 4.82
N SER A 65 -10.12 1.45 5.04
CA SER A 65 -9.85 1.94 6.39
C SER A 65 -11.02 2.73 6.95
N SER A 66 -11.28 2.56 8.24
CA SER A 66 -12.27 3.37 8.96
C SER A 66 -11.84 4.83 9.09
N LEU A 67 -10.56 5.13 8.86
CA LEU A 67 -9.99 6.46 8.99
C LEU A 67 -9.91 7.21 7.66
N LYS A 68 -10.40 6.63 6.57
CA LYS A 68 -10.23 7.20 5.22
C LYS A 68 -10.77 8.62 5.07
N ASP A 69 -11.82 8.96 5.79
CA ASP A 69 -12.45 10.29 5.70
C ASP A 69 -11.63 11.39 6.40
N GLY A 70 -10.66 10.99 7.21
CA GLY A 70 -9.76 11.92 7.90
C GLY A 70 -8.48 12.24 7.14
N VAL A 71 -8.30 11.69 5.95
CA VAL A 71 -7.10 11.89 5.13
C VAL A 71 -7.46 12.17 3.69
N GLU A 72 -6.52 12.77 2.97
CA GLU A 72 -6.67 13.03 1.54
C GLU A 72 -5.55 12.35 0.78
N VAL A 73 -5.84 11.94 -0.45
CA VAL A 73 -4.85 11.37 -1.35
C VAL A 73 -4.16 12.49 -2.11
N VAL A 74 -2.83 12.52 -2.03
CA VAL A 74 -2.02 13.45 -2.80
C VAL A 74 -1.60 12.79 -4.10
N GLU A 75 -1.86 13.45 -5.21
CA GLU A 75 -1.40 12.95 -6.49
C GLU A 75 0.04 13.35 -6.74
N LEU A 76 0.85 12.39 -7.16
CA LEU A 76 2.25 12.59 -7.51
C LEU A 76 2.46 12.47 -9.01
N SER A 77 3.44 13.21 -9.49
CA SER A 77 3.85 13.14 -10.90
C SER A 77 5.36 12.88 -10.96
N PRO A 78 5.82 11.74 -11.47
CA PRO A 78 5.02 10.56 -11.84
C PRO A 78 4.39 9.88 -10.64
N GLN A 79 3.39 9.05 -10.88
CA GLN A 79 2.77 8.26 -9.82
C GLN A 79 3.72 7.17 -9.32
N LEU A 80 3.52 6.74 -8.08
CA LEU A 80 4.21 5.58 -7.56
C LEU A 80 3.84 4.33 -8.39
N THR A 81 4.83 3.48 -8.63
CA THR A 81 4.59 2.26 -9.39
C THR A 81 3.59 1.36 -8.65
N PRO A 82 2.49 0.96 -9.30
CA PRO A 82 1.54 0.05 -8.68
C PRO A 82 2.11 -1.36 -8.55
N PHE A 83 1.49 -2.17 -7.72
CA PHE A 83 1.85 -3.58 -7.58
C PHE A 83 0.60 -4.44 -7.61
N THR A 84 0.80 -5.70 -8.02
CA THR A 84 -0.29 -6.67 -8.11
C THR A 84 -0.46 -7.38 -6.78
N VAL A 85 -1.70 -7.45 -6.32
CA VAL A 85 -2.05 -8.22 -5.12
C VAL A 85 -2.71 -9.52 -5.57
N GLY A 86 -2.29 -10.62 -5.00
CA GLY A 86 -2.84 -11.92 -5.35
C GLY A 86 -2.65 -12.94 -4.24
N VAL A 87 -3.19 -14.10 -4.46
CA VAL A 87 -3.05 -15.25 -3.56
C VAL A 87 -2.14 -16.27 -4.22
N CYS A 88 -1.19 -16.78 -3.46
CA CYS A 88 -0.26 -17.79 -3.97
C CYS A 88 -0.09 -18.92 -2.98
N THR A 89 0.27 -20.09 -3.50
CA THR A 89 0.62 -21.25 -2.71
C THR A 89 1.72 -22.01 -3.41
N LEU A 90 2.41 -22.87 -2.66
CA LEU A 90 3.38 -23.78 -3.29
C LEU A 90 2.63 -24.76 -4.21
N ALA A 91 3.17 -25.01 -5.39
CA ALA A 91 2.55 -25.90 -6.37
C ALA A 91 2.22 -27.29 -5.77
N LYS A 92 3.13 -27.81 -4.95
CA LYS A 92 2.94 -29.12 -4.29
C LYS A 92 1.76 -29.14 -3.31
N ASN A 93 1.39 -27.97 -2.77
CA ASN A 93 0.31 -27.89 -1.78
C ASN A 93 -1.06 -27.74 -2.44
N LYS A 94 -1.12 -27.48 -3.73
CA LYS A 94 -2.38 -27.31 -4.47
C LYS A 94 -3.26 -28.56 -4.45
N ARG A 95 -2.67 -29.72 -4.24
CA ARG A 95 -3.39 -31.01 -4.13
C ARG A 95 -4.02 -31.24 -2.77
N ASN A 96 -3.63 -30.44 -1.77
CA ASN A 96 -4.22 -30.54 -0.44
C ASN A 96 -5.69 -30.10 -0.52
N PRO A 97 -6.65 -30.91 -0.05
CA PRO A 97 -8.07 -30.59 -0.14
C PRO A 97 -8.45 -29.25 0.51
N VAL A 98 -7.81 -28.89 1.62
CA VAL A 98 -8.08 -27.62 2.30
C VAL A 98 -7.62 -26.44 1.44
N VAL A 99 -6.42 -26.54 0.90
CA VAL A 99 -5.87 -25.52 0.00
C VAL A 99 -6.72 -25.42 -1.25
N GLN A 100 -7.10 -26.55 -1.82
CA GLN A 100 -7.93 -26.60 -3.03
C GLN A 100 -9.28 -25.91 -2.80
N SER A 101 -9.94 -26.19 -1.67
CA SER A 101 -11.22 -25.57 -1.34
C SER A 101 -11.11 -24.07 -1.24
N PHE A 102 -10.08 -23.57 -0.56
CA PHE A 102 -9.84 -22.13 -0.45
C PHE A 102 -9.55 -21.52 -1.81
N TRP A 103 -8.70 -22.20 -2.60
CA TRP A 103 -8.33 -21.72 -3.93
C TRP A 103 -9.54 -21.57 -4.85
N ASP A 104 -10.42 -22.56 -4.83
CA ASP A 104 -11.64 -22.52 -5.65
C ASP A 104 -12.55 -21.36 -5.27
N ILE A 105 -12.66 -21.08 -3.96
CA ILE A 105 -13.43 -19.92 -3.48
C ILE A 105 -12.81 -18.62 -3.95
N VAL A 106 -11.47 -18.50 -3.85
CA VAL A 106 -10.77 -17.30 -4.28
C VAL A 106 -10.92 -17.07 -5.78
N GLU A 107 -10.77 -18.13 -6.58
CA GLU A 107 -10.95 -18.01 -8.05
C GLU A 107 -12.35 -17.50 -8.39
N LYS A 108 -13.36 -18.04 -7.72
CA LYS A 108 -14.74 -17.62 -7.94
C LYS A 108 -14.96 -16.16 -7.55
N GLU A 109 -14.50 -15.78 -6.36
CA GLU A 109 -14.66 -14.41 -5.86
C GLU A 109 -13.88 -13.41 -6.72
N MET A 110 -12.69 -13.77 -7.15
CA MET A 110 -11.88 -12.90 -8.02
C MET A 110 -12.52 -12.73 -9.40
N ALA A 111 -13.08 -13.80 -9.95
CA ALA A 111 -13.79 -13.71 -11.21
C ALA A 111 -14.99 -12.76 -11.11
N ASP A 112 -15.73 -12.82 -10.00
CA ASP A 112 -16.87 -11.95 -9.76
C ASP A 112 -16.44 -10.50 -9.48
N SER A 113 -15.34 -10.32 -8.72
CA SER A 113 -14.85 -9.00 -8.30
C SER A 113 -14.12 -8.24 -9.39
N PHE A 114 -13.41 -8.96 -10.27
CA PHE A 114 -12.64 -8.37 -11.37
C PHE A 114 -13.35 -8.51 -12.71
N HIS A 115 -14.61 -8.84 -12.67
CA HIS A 115 -15.44 -8.87 -13.85
C HIS A 115 -15.81 -7.44 -14.23
N THR A 116 -14.81 -6.71 -14.69
CA THR A 116 -15.03 -5.34 -15.14
C THR A 116 -15.38 -5.28 -16.59
N PRO A 117 -16.23 -4.36 -16.93
CA PRO A 117 -16.43 -4.04 -18.34
C PRO A 117 -15.19 -3.47 -18.96
#